data_8e4f0a4e5c141c6f9375b1e30771fdfd
#
_entry.id   8e4f0a4e5c141c6f9375b1e30771fdfd
#
_cell.length_a   1.000
_cell.length_b   1.000
_cell.length_c   1.000
_cell.angle_alpha   90.00
_cell.angle_beta   90.00
_cell.angle_gamma   90.00
#
_symmetry.space_group_name_H-M   'P 1'
#
loop_
_entity.id
_entity.type
_entity.pdbx_description
1 polymer ?
#
loop_
_entity_poly.entity_id
_entity_poly.type
_entity_poly.pdbx_seq_one_letter_code
_entity_poly.pdbx_strand_id
1 'polypeptide(L)'
;AFQIAEVTDCGLRAVTVTNQSDHCERIIPNNLFFTNQITTYTKNHNIIARKSYFGVSYGSDPNQVIHLITEVVTSHPEVLANPAPSTVFVAYGDSSLDFYVKFFIQDVKGGIRVTSDVNLMIWKTLKDNSIEIPFPQRTLHVPDSIDLRYNDSEQDSSS
;
A
#
# COMPACT_ATOMS: atom_id res chain seq x y z
N ALA A 1 -0.43 -12.50 -10.61
CA ALA A 1 -0.08 -12.21 -9.20
C ALA A 1 1.26 -12.87 -8.91
N PHE A 2 2.25 -12.11 -8.46
CA PHE A 2 3.54 -12.66 -8.03
C PHE A 2 3.32 -13.36 -6.70
N GLN A 3 3.50 -14.69 -6.69
CA GLN A 3 3.45 -15.50 -5.47
C GLN A 3 4.87 -15.70 -4.96
N ILE A 4 5.08 -15.43 -3.68
CA ILE A 4 6.35 -15.70 -3.01
C ILE A 4 6.27 -17.13 -2.45
N ALA A 5 7.22 -17.96 -2.85
CA ALA A 5 7.34 -19.34 -2.39
C ALA A 5 8.75 -19.62 -1.88
N GLU A 6 8.85 -20.53 -0.91
CA GLU A 6 10.11 -21.01 -0.37
C GLU A 6 10.45 -22.36 -0.98
N VAL A 7 11.68 -22.53 -1.42
CA VAL A 7 12.17 -23.83 -1.89
C VAL A 7 12.42 -24.72 -0.66
N THR A 8 11.66 -25.80 -0.55
CA THR A 8 11.76 -26.74 0.57
C THR A 8 12.57 -27.98 0.25
N ASP A 9 12.58 -28.40 -1.02
CA ASP A 9 13.38 -29.51 -1.48
C ASP A 9 13.85 -29.33 -2.94
N CYS A 10 15.06 -29.80 -3.25
CA CYS A 10 15.66 -29.75 -4.58
C CYS A 10 15.98 -31.17 -5.07
N GLY A 11 15.09 -31.75 -5.87
CA GLY A 11 15.34 -33.05 -6.50
C GLY A 11 16.05 -32.92 -7.85
N LEU A 12 16.50 -34.08 -8.38
CA LEU A 12 17.16 -34.15 -9.69
C LEU A 12 16.27 -33.73 -10.87
N ARG A 13 14.96 -33.88 -10.75
CA ARG A 13 14.00 -33.62 -11.84
C ARG A 13 12.99 -32.48 -11.54
N ALA A 14 12.76 -32.22 -10.26
CA ALA A 14 11.79 -31.25 -9.82
C ALA A 14 12.20 -30.60 -8.48
N VAL A 15 11.74 -29.41 -8.26
CA VAL A 15 11.90 -28.65 -7.02
C VAL A 15 10.55 -28.53 -6.34
N THR A 16 10.50 -28.80 -5.03
CA THR A 16 9.31 -28.56 -4.21
C THR A 16 9.38 -27.17 -3.62
N VAL A 17 8.33 -26.40 -3.82
CA VAL A 17 8.19 -25.04 -3.27
C VAL A 17 6.94 -24.95 -2.43
N THR A 18 7.05 -24.31 -1.25
CA THR A 18 5.92 -24.01 -0.39
C THR A 18 5.54 -22.55 -0.56
N ASN A 19 4.30 -22.29 -0.96
CA ASN A 19 3.78 -20.95 -1.12
C ASN A 19 3.51 -20.32 0.27
N GLN A 20 3.97 -19.09 0.47
CA GLN A 20 3.82 -18.41 1.77
C GLN A 20 2.39 -17.95 2.08
N SER A 21 1.52 -17.79 1.09
CA SER A 21 0.16 -17.26 1.29
C SER A 21 -0.85 -18.36 1.68
N ASP A 22 -0.74 -19.56 1.13
CA ASP A 22 -1.70 -20.65 1.31
C ASP A 22 -1.06 -21.93 1.93
N HIS A 23 0.25 -21.91 2.20
CA HIS A 23 1.04 -23.05 2.68
C HIS A 23 0.95 -24.31 1.81
N CYS A 24 0.51 -24.14 0.55
CA CYS A 24 0.46 -25.27 -0.39
C CYS A 24 1.83 -25.59 -0.95
N GLU A 25 2.15 -26.88 -0.97
CA GLU A 25 3.33 -27.38 -1.66
C GLU A 25 3.05 -27.56 -3.15
N ARG A 26 4.01 -27.13 -3.97
CA ARG A 26 3.95 -27.29 -5.43
C ARG A 26 5.25 -27.93 -5.91
N ILE A 27 5.11 -28.93 -6.74
CA ILE A 27 6.24 -29.58 -7.41
C ILE A 27 6.42 -28.95 -8.79
N ILE A 28 7.56 -28.30 -8.99
CA ILE A 28 7.89 -27.60 -10.24
C ILE A 28 9.00 -28.37 -10.95
N PRO A 29 8.77 -28.87 -12.17
CA PRO A 29 9.82 -29.51 -12.96
C PRO A 29 11.00 -28.57 -13.22
N ASN A 30 12.23 -29.11 -13.14
CA ASN A 30 13.45 -28.31 -13.27
C ASN A 30 13.57 -27.58 -14.61
N ASN A 31 12.99 -28.12 -15.70
CA ASN A 31 13.01 -27.48 -17.01
C ASN A 31 12.29 -26.11 -17.01
N LEU A 32 11.29 -25.90 -16.16
CA LEU A 32 10.61 -24.59 -16.06
C LEU A 32 11.51 -23.51 -15.46
N PHE A 33 12.52 -23.86 -14.68
CA PHE A 33 13.52 -22.92 -14.17
C PHE A 33 14.50 -22.44 -15.26
N PHE A 34 14.68 -23.22 -16.31
CA PHE A 34 15.55 -22.85 -17.44
C PHE A 34 14.83 -22.02 -18.51
N THR A 35 13.52 -22.17 -18.60
CA THR A 35 12.72 -21.53 -19.65
C THR A 35 12.03 -20.24 -19.20
N ASN A 36 11.89 -20.03 -17.90
CA ASN A 36 11.18 -18.88 -17.35
C ASN A 36 12.10 -17.97 -16.53
N GLN A 37 11.84 -16.68 -16.57
CA GLN A 37 12.52 -15.72 -15.68
C GLN A 37 12.06 -15.93 -14.24
N ILE A 38 12.99 -16.22 -13.34
CA ILE A 38 12.73 -16.42 -11.91
C ILE A 38 13.37 -15.28 -11.13
N THR A 39 12.57 -14.60 -10.31
CA THR A 39 13.06 -13.58 -9.39
C THR A 39 13.39 -14.25 -8.05
N THR A 40 14.66 -14.17 -7.63
CA THR A 40 15.14 -14.71 -6.36
C THR A 40 15.36 -13.59 -5.36
N TYR A 41 14.74 -13.66 -4.19
CA TYR A 41 14.84 -12.62 -3.14
C TYR A 41 15.98 -12.88 -2.14
N THR A 42 16.44 -14.11 -1.99
CA THR A 42 17.35 -14.53 -0.91
C THR A 42 18.76 -14.94 -1.36
N LYS A 43 19.05 -14.92 -2.67
CA LYS A 43 20.31 -15.48 -3.17
C LYS A 43 21.56 -14.69 -2.76
N ASN A 44 21.46 -13.34 -2.71
CA ASN A 44 22.62 -12.48 -2.44
C ASN A 44 22.40 -11.47 -1.31
N HIS A 45 21.15 -11.00 -1.09
CA HIS A 45 20.79 -10.05 -0.03
C HIS A 45 19.34 -10.30 0.39
N ASN A 46 19.11 -10.44 1.69
CA ASN A 46 17.75 -10.56 2.25
C ASN A 46 17.03 -9.20 2.35
N ILE A 47 17.52 -8.17 1.63
CA ILE A 47 16.96 -6.83 1.67
C ILE A 47 15.90 -6.69 0.57
N ILE A 48 14.69 -6.33 0.97
CA ILE A 48 13.55 -6.13 0.08
C ILE A 48 13.05 -4.71 0.20
N ALA A 49 12.84 -4.09 -0.97
CA ALA A 49 12.18 -2.80 -1.05
C ALA A 49 10.65 -2.98 -0.99
N ARG A 50 9.99 -2.20 -0.15
CA ARG A 50 8.54 -2.07 -0.06
C ARG A 50 8.12 -0.64 -0.34
N LYS A 51 6.89 -0.47 -0.82
CA LYS A 51 6.29 0.84 -1.04
C LYS A 51 4.95 0.87 -0.36
N SER A 52 4.66 1.97 0.31
CA SER A 52 3.35 2.30 0.84
C SER A 52 2.86 3.57 0.18
N TYR A 53 1.65 3.54 -0.37
CA TYR A 53 1.02 4.67 -1.07
C TYR A 53 0.01 5.34 -0.15
N PHE A 54 -0.04 6.67 -0.20
CA PHE A 54 -1.01 7.46 0.56
C PHE A 54 -1.28 8.79 -0.14
N GLY A 55 -2.44 9.38 0.13
CA GLY A 55 -2.84 10.68 -0.38
C GLY A 55 -3.16 11.65 0.75
N VAL A 56 -2.86 12.92 0.56
CA VAL A 56 -3.23 14.00 1.48
C VAL A 56 -4.00 15.09 0.76
N SER A 57 -4.74 15.90 1.51
CA SER A 57 -5.50 17.03 0.96
C SER A 57 -4.60 18.07 0.29
N TYR A 58 -5.09 18.72 -0.76
CA TYR A 58 -4.41 19.82 -1.48
C TYR A 58 -4.01 20.99 -0.59
N GLY A 59 -4.64 21.16 0.57
CA GLY A 59 -4.28 22.19 1.55
C GLY A 59 -3.01 21.88 2.36
N SER A 60 -2.42 20.70 2.21
CA SER A 60 -1.24 20.27 2.95
C SER A 60 0.05 20.74 2.26
N ASP A 61 1.10 21.07 3.04
CA ASP A 61 2.43 21.35 2.49
C ASP A 61 3.15 20.03 2.13
N PRO A 62 3.47 19.80 0.84
CA PRO A 62 4.14 18.59 0.42
C PRO A 62 5.51 18.35 1.09
N ASN A 63 6.28 19.43 1.33
CA ASN A 63 7.60 19.32 1.96
C ASN A 63 7.48 18.86 3.41
N GLN A 64 6.51 19.39 4.14
CA GLN A 64 6.21 18.96 5.51
C GLN A 64 5.82 17.49 5.55
N VAL A 65 4.94 17.06 4.63
CA VAL A 65 4.50 15.66 4.53
C VAL A 65 5.68 14.73 4.26
N ILE A 66 6.56 15.07 3.30
CA ILE A 66 7.75 14.26 2.96
C ILE A 66 8.64 14.10 4.19
N HIS A 67 8.93 15.19 4.91
CA HIS A 67 9.79 15.18 6.10
C HIS A 67 9.19 14.30 7.20
N LEU A 68 7.94 14.56 7.59
CA LEU A 68 7.25 13.83 8.65
C LEU A 68 7.15 12.33 8.39
N ILE A 69 6.76 11.96 7.18
CA ILE A 69 6.58 10.53 6.84
C ILE A 69 7.94 9.82 6.75
N THR A 70 8.96 10.46 6.19
CA THR A 70 10.29 9.86 6.14
C THR A 70 10.85 9.62 7.54
N GLU A 71 10.70 10.59 8.44
CA GLU A 71 11.15 10.50 9.83
C GLU A 71 10.44 9.37 10.58
N VAL A 72 9.10 9.32 10.50
CA VAL A 72 8.33 8.31 11.21
C VAL A 72 8.59 6.89 10.68
N VAL A 73 8.77 6.71 9.37
CA VAL A 73 9.09 5.40 8.80
C VAL A 73 10.52 4.97 9.18
N THR A 74 11.46 5.90 9.28
CA THR A 74 12.83 5.62 9.73
C THR A 74 12.86 5.15 11.19
N SER A 75 11.90 5.57 12.02
CA SER A 75 11.82 5.17 13.43
C SER A 75 11.32 3.74 13.63
N HIS A 76 10.80 3.08 12.60
CA HIS A 76 10.30 1.70 12.70
C HIS A 76 11.47 0.70 12.88
N PRO A 77 11.43 -0.18 13.89
CA PRO A 77 12.57 -1.04 14.25
C PRO A 77 12.98 -2.05 13.16
N GLU A 78 12.06 -2.47 12.31
CA GLU A 78 12.32 -3.45 11.24
C GLU A 78 12.61 -2.80 9.88
N VAL A 79 12.54 -1.48 9.79
CA VAL A 79 12.94 -0.73 8.60
C VAL A 79 14.43 -0.44 8.66
N LEU A 80 15.13 -0.72 7.58
CA LEU A 80 16.57 -0.51 7.52
C LEU A 80 16.91 0.98 7.43
N ALA A 81 17.92 1.39 8.19
CA ALA A 81 18.48 2.74 8.09
C ALA A 81 19.36 2.91 6.82
N ASN A 82 19.88 1.80 6.29
CA ASN A 82 20.68 1.80 5.05
C ASN A 82 20.32 0.56 4.22
N PRO A 83 19.72 0.72 3.02
CA PRO A 83 19.31 1.99 2.39
C PRO A 83 18.20 2.71 3.19
N ALA A 84 18.31 4.04 3.31
CA ALA A 84 17.35 4.85 4.05
C ALA A 84 15.97 4.89 3.38
N PRO A 85 14.87 5.00 4.17
CA PRO A 85 13.55 5.27 3.62
C PRO A 85 13.51 6.59 2.86
N SER A 86 12.64 6.67 1.86
CA SER A 86 12.46 7.86 1.03
C SER A 86 11.01 8.05 0.68
N THR A 87 10.47 9.22 1.01
CA THR A 87 9.12 9.63 0.62
C THR A 87 9.17 10.45 -0.66
N VAL A 88 8.32 10.14 -1.61
CA VAL A 88 8.29 10.77 -2.93
C VAL A 88 6.88 11.29 -3.21
N PHE A 89 6.78 12.54 -3.63
CA PHE A 89 5.58 13.10 -4.24
C PHE A 89 5.44 12.55 -5.66
N VAL A 90 4.31 11.95 -5.98
CA VAL A 90 4.11 11.22 -7.25
C VAL A 90 3.35 12.07 -8.26
N ALA A 91 2.18 12.55 -7.86
CA ALA A 91 1.27 13.22 -8.77
C ALA A 91 0.21 14.03 -8.02
N TYR A 92 -0.46 14.86 -8.78
CA TYR A 92 -1.71 15.49 -8.39
C TYR A 92 -2.85 14.53 -8.76
N GLY A 93 -3.49 13.92 -7.77
CA GLY A 93 -4.66 13.06 -7.96
C GLY A 93 -5.95 13.87 -8.12
N ASP A 94 -7.07 13.22 -8.38
CA ASP A 94 -8.37 13.88 -8.58
C ASP A 94 -8.84 14.67 -7.36
N SER A 95 -8.48 14.24 -6.16
CA SER A 95 -8.88 14.88 -4.90
C SER A 95 -7.74 14.89 -3.87
N SER A 96 -6.53 14.46 -4.24
CA SER A 96 -5.40 14.29 -3.33
C SER A 96 -4.07 14.66 -3.97
N LEU A 97 -3.11 15.01 -3.12
CA LEU A 97 -1.69 14.96 -3.46
C LEU A 97 -1.20 13.54 -3.18
N ASP A 98 -0.72 12.83 -4.20
CA ASP A 98 -0.35 11.43 -4.11
C ASP A 98 1.13 11.25 -3.81
N PHE A 99 1.42 10.41 -2.82
CA PHE A 99 2.76 10.09 -2.36
C PHE A 99 2.97 8.59 -2.26
N TYR A 100 4.21 8.18 -2.27
CA TYR A 100 4.61 6.89 -1.70
C TYR A 100 5.86 7.05 -0.84
N VAL A 101 5.98 6.21 0.16
CA VAL A 101 7.22 5.99 0.88
C VAL A 101 7.80 4.65 0.47
N LYS A 102 9.08 4.67 0.06
CA LYS A 102 9.87 3.47 -0.22
C LYS A 102 10.75 3.20 0.99
N PHE A 103 10.70 1.98 1.49
CA PHE A 103 11.53 1.54 2.62
C PHE A 103 12.05 0.13 2.39
N PHE A 104 13.04 -0.26 3.15
CA PHE A 104 13.74 -1.52 3.00
C PHE A 104 13.65 -2.32 4.28
N ILE A 105 13.42 -3.63 4.13
CA ILE A 105 13.33 -4.58 5.23
C ILE A 105 14.21 -5.79 4.96
N GLN A 106 14.63 -6.47 6.01
CA GLN A 106 15.52 -7.64 5.90
C GLN A 106 14.76 -8.97 5.84
N ASP A 107 13.49 -8.99 6.27
CA ASP A 107 12.69 -10.22 6.30
C ASP A 107 11.63 -10.25 5.21
N VAL A 108 11.73 -11.25 4.30
CA VAL A 108 10.73 -11.49 3.25
C VAL A 108 9.38 -11.88 3.86
N LYS A 109 9.40 -12.71 4.91
CA LYS A 109 8.20 -13.29 5.53
C LYS A 109 7.41 -12.25 6.32
N GLY A 110 8.11 -11.33 7.00
CA GLY A 110 7.50 -10.23 7.76
C GLY A 110 7.01 -9.05 6.93
N GLY A 111 7.27 -9.02 5.61
CA GLY A 111 7.05 -7.84 4.77
C GLY A 111 5.63 -7.31 4.74
N ILE A 112 4.61 -8.16 4.81
CA ILE A 112 3.19 -7.73 4.83
C ILE A 112 2.86 -7.06 6.17
N ARG A 113 3.32 -7.66 7.28
CA ARG A 113 3.12 -7.12 8.63
C ARG A 113 3.79 -5.76 8.79
N VAL A 114 5.06 -5.65 8.41
CA VAL A 114 5.81 -4.38 8.48
C VAL A 114 5.16 -3.31 7.60
N THR A 115 4.68 -3.67 6.41
CA THR A 115 3.95 -2.72 5.54
C THR A 115 2.66 -2.24 6.20
N SER A 116 1.93 -3.13 6.88
CA SER A 116 0.73 -2.77 7.64
C SER A 116 1.05 -1.83 8.81
N ASP A 117 2.11 -2.13 9.56
CA ASP A 117 2.55 -1.30 10.68
C ASP A 117 2.98 0.10 10.20
N VAL A 118 3.74 0.18 9.11
CA VAL A 118 4.11 1.44 8.46
C VAL A 118 2.87 2.23 8.02
N ASN A 119 1.86 1.59 7.43
CA ASN A 119 0.62 2.26 7.05
C ASN A 119 -0.12 2.85 8.26
N LEU A 120 -0.17 2.12 9.37
CA LEU A 120 -0.77 2.62 10.62
C LEU A 120 0.02 3.80 11.20
N MET A 121 1.35 3.75 11.15
CA MET A 121 2.21 4.86 11.57
C MET A 121 1.98 6.11 10.71
N ILE A 122 1.91 5.95 9.38
CA ILE A 122 1.62 7.03 8.45
C ILE A 122 0.26 7.66 8.80
N TRP A 123 -0.79 6.85 8.91
CA TRP A 123 -2.13 7.32 9.24
C TRP A 123 -2.16 8.11 10.56
N LYS A 124 -1.51 7.57 11.60
CA LYS A 124 -1.44 8.23 12.91
C LYS A 124 -0.69 9.55 12.82
N THR A 125 0.46 9.57 12.15
CA THR A 125 1.27 10.80 11.98
C THR A 125 0.52 11.89 11.23
N LEU A 126 -0.18 11.55 10.16
CA LEU A 126 -1.01 12.50 9.42
C LEU A 126 -2.11 13.09 10.31
N LYS A 127 -2.79 12.23 11.08
CA LYS A 127 -3.84 12.64 12.02
C LYS A 127 -3.31 13.54 13.13
N ASP A 128 -2.18 13.18 13.75
CA ASP A 128 -1.58 13.92 14.86
C ASP A 128 -1.07 15.32 14.42
N ASN A 129 -0.69 15.46 13.16
CA ASN A 129 -0.27 16.75 12.56
C ASN A 129 -1.40 17.51 11.84
N SER A 130 -2.66 17.10 12.03
CA SER A 130 -3.83 17.73 11.39
C SER A 130 -3.76 17.77 9.86
N ILE A 131 -3.07 16.80 9.27
CA ILE A 131 -3.00 16.60 7.81
C ILE A 131 -4.19 15.74 7.41
N GLU A 132 -5.09 16.31 6.62
CA GLU A 132 -6.32 15.64 6.21
C GLU A 132 -6.07 14.62 5.10
N ILE A 133 -6.64 13.40 5.29
CA ILE A 133 -6.74 12.40 4.23
C ILE A 133 -8.06 12.65 3.49
N PRO A 134 -8.03 13.07 2.22
CA PRO A 134 -9.23 13.55 1.54
C PRO A 134 -10.19 12.41 1.21
N PHE A 135 -11.48 12.70 1.34
CA PHE A 135 -12.52 11.90 0.70
C PHE A 135 -12.66 12.32 -0.77
N PRO A 136 -13.18 11.44 -1.66
CA PRO A 136 -13.49 11.83 -3.03
C PRO A 136 -14.38 13.06 -3.04
N GLN A 137 -13.89 14.17 -3.60
CA GLN A 137 -14.60 15.45 -3.70
C GLN A 137 -15.28 15.53 -5.07
N ARG A 138 -16.59 15.86 -5.10
CA ARG A 138 -17.30 16.15 -6.33
C ARG A 138 -17.98 17.53 -6.18
N THR A 139 -17.64 18.45 -7.05
CA THR A 139 -18.34 19.75 -7.13
C THR A 139 -19.61 19.54 -7.94
N LEU A 140 -20.76 19.73 -7.32
CA LEU A 140 -22.04 19.75 -8.00
C LEU A 140 -22.38 21.21 -8.36
N HIS A 141 -22.40 21.52 -9.65
CA HIS A 141 -22.96 22.78 -10.13
C HIS A 141 -24.48 22.63 -10.16
N VAL A 142 -25.13 23.24 -9.17
CA VAL A 142 -26.59 23.29 -9.10
C VAL A 142 -27.02 24.58 -9.79
N PRO A 143 -27.85 24.57 -10.85
CA PRO A 143 -28.39 25.78 -11.43
C PRO A 143 -29.23 26.53 -10.37
N ASP A 144 -29.24 27.88 -10.43
CA ASP A 144 -29.85 28.76 -9.44
C ASP A 144 -31.37 28.59 -9.22
N SER A 145 -32.02 27.70 -9.94
CA SER A 145 -33.43 27.35 -9.80
C SER A 145 -33.64 25.82 -9.81
N ILE A 146 -33.46 25.19 -8.66
CA ILE A 146 -34.05 23.86 -8.43
C ILE A 146 -35.32 24.07 -7.63
N ASP A 147 -36.48 23.94 -8.29
CA ASP A 147 -37.78 23.82 -7.62
C ASP A 147 -37.80 22.46 -6.90
N LEU A 148 -37.48 22.48 -5.63
CA LEU A 148 -37.67 21.29 -4.77
C LEU A 148 -39.19 21.16 -4.50
N ARG A 149 -39.90 20.49 -5.41
CA ARG A 149 -41.30 20.09 -5.13
C ARG A 149 -41.22 18.91 -4.15
N TYR A 150 -41.51 19.23 -2.88
CA TYR A 150 -41.81 18.23 -1.89
C TYR A 150 -43.16 17.59 -2.25
N ASN A 151 -43.17 16.32 -2.60
CA ASN A 151 -44.40 15.62 -2.90
C ASN A 151 -44.99 15.12 -1.56
N ASP A 152 -45.77 15.99 -0.90
CA ASP A 152 -46.64 15.60 0.24
C ASP A 152 -47.80 14.77 -0.27
N SER A 153 -47.54 13.52 -0.63
CA SER A 153 -48.59 12.53 -0.90
C SER A 153 -48.59 11.46 0.20
N GLU A 154 -48.96 11.87 1.42
CA GLU A 154 -49.49 10.94 2.42
C GLU A 154 -50.18 11.73 3.54
N GLN A 155 -51.41 12.13 3.26
CA GLN A 155 -52.47 12.28 4.27
C GLN A 155 -53.80 12.48 3.54
N ASP A 156 -54.53 11.40 3.28
CA ASP A 156 -55.98 11.28 3.57
C ASP A 156 -56.45 9.89 3.21
N SER A 157 -56.56 9.05 4.25
CA SER A 157 -57.54 7.96 4.28
C SER A 157 -57.85 7.59 5.72
N SER A 158 -58.70 8.40 6.34
CA SER A 158 -59.50 7.97 7.48
C SER A 158 -60.81 8.74 7.49
N SER A 159 -61.79 8.08 6.90
CA SER A 159 -63.22 8.19 7.28
C SER A 159 -63.91 6.90 6.88
#